data_633738878ed154b3ed35671e48e8330f
#
_entry.id   633738878ed154b3ed35671e48e8330f
#
_cell.length_a   1.000
_cell.length_b   1.000
_cell.length_c   1.000
_cell.angle_alpha   90.00
_cell.angle_beta   90.00
_cell.angle_gamma   90.00
#
_symmetry.space_group_name_H-M   'P 1'
#
loop_
_entity.id
_entity.type
_entity.pdbx_description
1 polymer ?
#
loop_
_entity_poly.entity_id
_entity_poly.type
_entity_poly.pdbx_seq_one_letter_code
_entity_poly.pdbx_strand_id
1 'polypeptide(L)'
;IGRLVCYLDRLPLEGDARQAVHFLAEKLGTDPYGERLLGHRLEDALSGPMSCNWGLIEGDAQHLWVKLNYRYPVTMERADCQPAVQAAFEAAGWALDGQVHKEKLYYPAETPLVSALLEVYRDATGDNAPPKCIGGGTYAKMLPNVVAFGPLFAGDPVTEHQPDECIDLERLVQNAQIIANAIVKLANLPLE
;
A
#
# COMPACT_ATOMS: atom_id res chain seq x y z
N ILE A 1 14.87 8.47 -3.07
CA ILE A 1 15.96 7.50 -2.90
C ILE A 1 16.33 6.91 -4.26
N GLY A 2 15.44 6.25 -5.00
CA GLY A 2 15.75 5.53 -6.24
C GLY A 2 16.50 6.34 -7.29
N ARG A 3 16.06 7.57 -7.57
CA ARG A 3 16.77 8.46 -8.51
C ARG A 3 18.21 8.78 -8.08
N LEU A 4 18.42 8.97 -6.78
CA LEU A 4 19.74 9.23 -6.22
C LEU A 4 20.66 8.01 -6.41
N VAL A 5 20.17 6.82 -6.10
CA VAL A 5 20.98 5.59 -6.25
C VAL A 5 21.29 5.31 -7.72
N CYS A 6 20.33 5.50 -8.64
CA CYS A 6 20.62 5.44 -10.08
C CYS A 6 21.64 6.48 -10.57
N TYR A 7 21.72 7.64 -9.90
CA TYR A 7 22.77 8.62 -10.18
C TYR A 7 24.11 8.17 -9.63
N LEU A 8 24.16 7.69 -8.39
CA LEU A 8 25.37 7.18 -7.75
C LEU A 8 25.99 6.00 -8.52
N ASP A 9 25.15 5.14 -9.12
CA ASP A 9 25.62 4.01 -9.95
C ASP A 9 26.45 4.44 -11.18
N ARG A 10 26.35 5.70 -11.60
CA ARG A 10 27.13 6.27 -12.70
C ARG A 10 28.49 6.83 -12.27
N LEU A 11 28.71 6.92 -10.96
CA LEU A 11 29.98 7.42 -10.43
C LEU A 11 31.02 6.29 -10.41
N PRO A 12 32.33 6.64 -10.43
CA PRO A 12 33.42 5.67 -10.38
C PRO A 12 33.61 5.13 -8.95
N LEU A 13 32.56 4.45 -8.43
CA LEU A 13 32.63 3.75 -7.16
C LEU A 13 33.43 2.44 -7.32
N GLU A 14 34.06 2.00 -6.25
CA GLU A 14 34.87 0.78 -6.22
C GLU A 14 34.45 -0.15 -5.07
N GLY A 15 34.89 -1.42 -5.13
CA GLY A 15 34.67 -2.41 -4.09
C GLY A 15 33.21 -2.66 -3.76
N ASP A 16 32.93 -2.91 -2.49
CA ASP A 16 31.61 -3.26 -2.00
C ASP A 16 30.58 -2.14 -2.20
N ALA A 17 31.02 -0.88 -2.11
CA ALA A 17 30.15 0.26 -2.38
C ALA A 17 29.64 0.26 -3.84
N ARG A 18 30.49 -0.09 -4.80
CA ARG A 18 30.10 -0.25 -6.21
C ARG A 18 29.08 -1.35 -6.38
N GLN A 19 29.31 -2.52 -5.78
CA GLN A 19 28.42 -3.68 -5.87
C GLN A 19 27.06 -3.38 -5.26
N ALA A 20 27.04 -2.81 -4.06
CA ALA A 20 25.81 -2.47 -3.35
C ALA A 20 24.96 -1.44 -4.11
N VAL A 21 25.57 -0.34 -4.56
CA VAL A 21 24.87 0.71 -5.31
C VAL A 21 24.36 0.18 -6.65
N HIS A 22 25.18 -0.62 -7.36
CA HIS A 22 24.77 -1.22 -8.62
C HIS A 22 23.58 -2.17 -8.46
N PHE A 23 23.62 -3.06 -7.49
CA PHE A 23 22.48 -3.95 -7.16
C PHE A 23 21.21 -3.18 -6.88
N LEU A 24 21.27 -2.14 -6.03
CA LEU A 24 20.13 -1.33 -5.69
C LEU A 24 19.59 -0.55 -6.90
N ALA A 25 20.47 -0.02 -7.75
CA ALA A 25 20.06 0.69 -8.97
C ALA A 25 19.41 -0.25 -9.99
N GLU A 26 19.97 -1.45 -10.18
CA GLU A 26 19.45 -2.45 -11.09
C GLU A 26 18.12 -3.04 -10.62
N LYS A 27 18.07 -3.52 -9.39
CA LYS A 27 16.93 -4.30 -8.87
C LYS A 27 15.78 -3.46 -8.32
N LEU A 28 16.08 -2.27 -7.81
CA LEU A 28 15.05 -1.38 -7.27
C LEU A 28 14.92 -0.10 -8.12
N GLY A 29 16.00 0.65 -8.26
CA GLY A 29 16.03 1.88 -9.06
C GLY A 29 14.82 2.78 -8.81
N THR A 30 14.07 3.07 -9.85
CA THR A 30 12.81 3.83 -9.81
C THR A 30 11.57 2.95 -10.03
N ASP A 31 11.71 1.64 -9.90
CA ASP A 31 10.62 0.69 -10.05
C ASP A 31 9.69 0.72 -8.82
N PRO A 32 8.43 1.18 -8.95
CA PRO A 32 7.50 1.25 -7.84
C PRO A 32 6.78 -0.08 -7.56
N TYR A 33 6.96 -1.07 -8.41
CA TYR A 33 6.23 -2.34 -8.37
C TYR A 33 7.08 -3.54 -7.95
N GLY A 34 8.40 -3.39 -7.91
CA GLY A 34 9.32 -4.48 -7.58
C GLY A 34 9.48 -5.54 -8.68
N GLU A 35 9.08 -5.22 -9.91
CA GLU A 35 9.18 -6.13 -11.06
C GLU A 35 10.61 -6.54 -11.36
N ARG A 36 11.55 -5.60 -11.25
CA ARG A 36 12.97 -5.87 -11.47
C ARG A 36 13.56 -6.80 -10.40
N LEU A 37 13.08 -6.66 -9.17
CA LEU A 37 13.51 -7.46 -8.05
C LEU A 37 12.98 -8.90 -8.15
N LEU A 38 11.70 -9.03 -8.52
CA LEU A 38 11.02 -10.33 -8.63
C LEU A 38 11.25 -11.02 -9.99
N GLY A 39 11.62 -10.28 -11.03
CA GLY A 39 11.70 -10.77 -12.40
C GLY A 39 10.36 -10.86 -13.13
N HIS A 40 9.27 -10.50 -12.49
CA HIS A 40 7.92 -10.48 -13.05
C HIS A 40 7.01 -9.53 -12.26
N ARG A 41 5.88 -9.16 -12.85
CA ARG A 41 4.85 -8.34 -12.22
C ARG A 41 3.91 -9.19 -11.40
N LEU A 42 3.66 -8.78 -10.15
CA LEU A 42 2.60 -9.32 -9.31
C LEU A 42 1.43 -8.34 -9.33
N GLU A 43 0.27 -8.79 -9.81
CA GLU A 43 -0.93 -7.96 -9.83
C GLU A 43 -2.21 -8.82 -9.79
N ASP A 44 -3.29 -8.25 -9.33
CA ASP A 44 -4.63 -8.81 -9.42
C ASP A 44 -5.66 -7.78 -9.91
N ALA A 45 -6.83 -8.27 -10.29
CA ALA A 45 -7.91 -7.41 -10.80
C ALA A 45 -8.60 -6.58 -9.70
N LEU A 46 -8.45 -6.95 -8.42
CA LEU A 46 -9.13 -6.31 -7.29
C LEU A 46 -8.33 -5.17 -6.70
N SER A 47 -7.04 -5.36 -6.49
CA SER A 47 -6.16 -4.40 -5.82
C SER A 47 -5.06 -3.81 -6.71
N GLY A 48 -4.94 -4.32 -7.93
CA GLY A 48 -3.92 -3.89 -8.87
C GLY A 48 -2.53 -4.47 -8.55
N PRO A 49 -1.46 -3.78 -8.97
CA PRO A 49 -0.10 -4.29 -8.85
C PRO A 49 0.44 -4.19 -7.42
N MET A 50 1.39 -5.08 -7.10
CA MET A 50 2.25 -4.93 -5.94
C MET A 50 2.86 -3.54 -5.92
N SER A 51 2.96 -2.93 -4.76
CA SER A 51 3.77 -1.73 -4.59
C SER A 51 5.05 -2.06 -3.82
N CYS A 52 6.18 -1.53 -4.27
CA CYS A 52 7.48 -1.68 -3.63
C CYS A 52 8.10 -0.30 -3.41
N ASN A 53 8.23 0.08 -2.16
CA ASN A 53 8.84 1.36 -1.77
C ASN A 53 10.04 1.10 -0.85
N TRP A 54 11.18 1.65 -1.18
CA TRP A 54 12.31 1.72 -0.27
C TRP A 54 12.34 3.08 0.41
N GLY A 55 11.81 3.06 1.64
CA GLY A 55 11.57 4.27 2.42
C GLY A 55 12.80 4.78 3.15
N LEU A 56 13.83 3.95 3.33
CA LEU A 56 15.03 4.30 4.07
C LEU A 56 16.26 3.66 3.42
N ILE A 57 17.32 4.43 3.36
CA ILE A 57 18.69 3.97 3.14
C ILE A 57 19.59 4.70 4.12
N GLU A 58 20.32 3.97 4.90
CA GLU A 58 21.28 4.47 5.88
C GLU A 58 22.58 3.71 5.77
N GLY A 59 23.71 4.35 6.07
CA GLY A 59 24.98 3.69 6.03
C GLY A 59 26.09 4.49 6.68
N ASP A 60 27.16 3.77 6.99
CA ASP A 60 28.43 4.28 7.46
C ASP A 60 29.59 3.70 6.63
N ALA A 61 30.82 3.78 7.12
CA ALA A 61 31.99 3.27 6.40
C ALA A 61 32.03 1.73 6.31
N GLN A 62 31.25 1.00 7.10
CA GLN A 62 31.26 -0.46 7.22
C GLN A 62 29.96 -1.11 6.81
N HIS A 63 28.84 -0.39 6.93
CA HIS A 63 27.51 -0.96 6.77
C HIS A 63 26.60 -0.10 5.91
N LEU A 64 25.69 -0.76 5.21
CA LEU A 64 24.61 -0.14 4.46
C LEU A 64 23.31 -0.87 4.76
N TRP A 65 22.30 -0.13 5.25
CA TRP A 65 20.96 -0.64 5.52
C TRP A 65 19.95 -0.07 4.54
N VAL A 66 19.06 -0.94 4.08
CA VAL A 66 17.94 -0.57 3.22
C VAL A 66 16.65 -1.12 3.81
N LYS A 67 15.65 -0.27 3.97
CA LYS A 67 14.32 -0.68 4.41
C LYS A 67 13.36 -0.67 3.24
N LEU A 68 12.91 -1.85 2.86
CA LEU A 68 11.85 -2.04 1.87
C LEU A 68 10.48 -2.15 2.55
N ASN A 69 9.50 -1.50 1.96
CA ASN A 69 8.10 -1.69 2.27
C ASN A 69 7.39 -2.12 0.98
N TYR A 70 6.93 -3.36 0.93
CA TYR A 70 6.18 -3.85 -0.20
C TYR A 70 4.81 -4.38 0.22
N ARG A 71 3.84 -4.18 -0.65
CA ARG A 71 2.44 -4.54 -0.44
C ARG A 71 1.99 -5.35 -1.63
N TYR A 72 1.78 -6.63 -1.40
CA TYR A 72 1.35 -7.57 -2.42
C TYR A 72 -0.18 -7.47 -2.64
N PRO A 73 -0.68 -7.91 -3.81
CA PRO A 73 -2.10 -7.93 -4.14
C PRO A 73 -2.94 -8.72 -3.13
N VAL A 74 -4.21 -8.33 -2.96
CA VAL A 74 -5.08 -8.92 -1.90
C VAL A 74 -5.40 -10.39 -2.12
N THR A 75 -5.33 -10.89 -3.36
CA THR A 75 -5.53 -12.32 -3.67
C THR A 75 -4.30 -13.18 -3.46
N MET A 76 -3.16 -12.56 -3.17
CA MET A 76 -1.87 -13.24 -2.96
C MET A 76 -1.52 -13.28 -1.49
N GLU A 77 -0.57 -14.16 -1.16
CA GLU A 77 -0.04 -14.33 0.18
C GLU A 77 1.41 -13.83 0.26
N ARG A 78 1.89 -13.61 1.47
CA ARG A 78 3.30 -13.25 1.72
C ARG A 78 4.28 -14.22 1.05
N ALA A 79 3.93 -15.50 1.04
CA ALA A 79 4.75 -16.56 0.44
C ALA A 79 4.95 -16.41 -1.07
N ASP A 80 4.07 -15.68 -1.76
CA ASP A 80 4.16 -15.48 -3.21
C ASP A 80 5.24 -14.47 -3.62
N CYS A 81 5.69 -13.60 -2.71
CA CYS A 81 6.67 -12.57 -3.02
C CYS A 81 7.90 -12.59 -2.11
N GLN A 82 7.75 -12.79 -0.79
CA GLN A 82 8.85 -12.65 0.15
C GLN A 82 10.06 -13.57 -0.11
N PRO A 83 9.90 -14.87 -0.42
CA PRO A 83 11.06 -15.73 -0.68
C PRO A 83 11.90 -15.23 -1.86
N ALA A 84 11.26 -14.74 -2.93
CA ALA A 84 11.95 -14.21 -4.10
C ALA A 84 12.69 -12.90 -3.78
N VAL A 85 12.06 -12.00 -3.01
CA VAL A 85 12.70 -10.77 -2.53
C VAL A 85 13.94 -11.11 -1.70
N GLN A 86 13.78 -11.98 -0.71
CA GLN A 86 14.88 -12.38 0.17
C GLN A 86 16.02 -13.04 -0.62
N ALA A 87 15.72 -14.00 -1.49
CA ALA A 87 16.72 -14.68 -2.30
C ALA A 87 17.50 -13.73 -3.21
N ALA A 88 16.85 -12.72 -3.79
CA ALA A 88 17.52 -11.71 -4.62
C ALA A 88 18.54 -10.90 -3.84
N PHE A 89 18.23 -10.52 -2.61
CA PHE A 89 19.15 -9.79 -1.72
C PHE A 89 20.28 -10.69 -1.22
N GLU A 90 19.99 -11.90 -0.78
CA GLU A 90 20.99 -12.86 -0.31
C GLU A 90 21.99 -13.24 -1.41
N ALA A 91 21.52 -13.42 -2.65
CA ALA A 91 22.39 -13.69 -3.80
C ALA A 91 23.36 -12.55 -4.11
N ALA A 92 23.02 -11.31 -3.70
CA ALA A 92 23.89 -10.14 -3.81
C ALA A 92 24.71 -9.85 -2.54
N GLY A 93 24.75 -10.79 -1.59
CA GLY A 93 25.53 -10.69 -0.35
C GLY A 93 24.89 -9.87 0.76
N TRP A 94 23.61 -9.54 0.64
CA TRP A 94 22.88 -8.85 1.70
C TRP A 94 22.31 -9.83 2.73
N ALA A 95 22.26 -9.41 3.98
CA ALA A 95 21.62 -10.16 5.06
C ALA A 95 20.31 -9.51 5.48
N LEU A 96 19.33 -10.32 5.87
CA LEU A 96 18.09 -9.84 6.47
C LEU A 96 18.34 -9.51 7.94
N ASP A 97 18.21 -8.23 8.30
CA ASP A 97 18.37 -7.75 9.68
C ASP A 97 17.05 -7.82 10.49
N GLY A 98 15.92 -7.74 9.81
CA GLY A 98 14.61 -7.89 10.45
C GLY A 98 13.46 -7.70 9.49
N GLN A 99 12.29 -8.10 9.93
CA GLN A 99 11.07 -7.91 9.14
C GLN A 99 9.84 -7.75 10.03
N VAL A 100 8.91 -6.93 9.56
CA VAL A 100 7.58 -6.77 10.16
C VAL A 100 6.54 -7.10 9.11
N HIS A 101 5.66 -8.03 9.41
CA HIS A 101 4.51 -8.34 8.58
C HIS A 101 3.24 -7.76 9.20
N LYS A 102 2.41 -7.16 8.36
CA LYS A 102 1.05 -6.73 8.72
C LYS A 102 0.08 -7.38 7.76
N GLU A 103 -0.89 -8.08 8.31
CA GLU A 103 -1.91 -8.74 7.51
C GLU A 103 -2.66 -7.76 6.62
N LYS A 104 -3.07 -8.24 5.45
CA LYS A 104 -3.99 -7.53 4.57
C LYS A 104 -5.35 -7.39 5.24
N LEU A 105 -6.06 -6.30 4.96
CA LEU A 105 -7.46 -6.11 5.31
C LEU A 105 -8.26 -6.15 4.02
N TYR A 106 -9.08 -7.17 3.88
CA TYR A 106 -9.94 -7.33 2.71
C TYR A 106 -11.26 -7.99 3.10
N TYR A 107 -12.34 -7.35 2.72
CA TYR A 107 -13.70 -7.88 2.81
C TYR A 107 -14.33 -7.81 1.43
N PRO A 108 -14.83 -8.93 0.87
CA PRO A 108 -15.59 -8.93 -0.37
C PRO A 108 -16.79 -7.98 -0.32
N ALA A 109 -17.14 -7.40 -1.47
CA ALA A 109 -18.26 -6.44 -1.56
C ALA A 109 -19.60 -7.04 -1.14
N GLU A 110 -19.74 -8.36 -1.23
CA GLU A 110 -20.92 -9.15 -0.92
C GLU A 110 -21.10 -9.42 0.58
N THR A 111 -20.08 -9.13 1.39
CA THR A 111 -20.21 -9.30 2.85
C THR A 111 -21.28 -8.35 3.41
N PRO A 112 -22.03 -8.76 4.44
CA PRO A 112 -23.11 -7.93 5.00
C PRO A 112 -22.64 -6.52 5.38
N LEU A 113 -21.44 -6.41 5.97
CA LEU A 113 -20.84 -5.14 6.34
C LEU A 113 -20.60 -4.23 5.12
N VAL A 114 -19.89 -4.72 4.10
CA VAL A 114 -19.53 -3.91 2.93
C VAL A 114 -20.76 -3.61 2.08
N SER A 115 -21.64 -4.57 1.88
CA SER A 115 -22.89 -4.40 1.14
C SER A 115 -23.78 -3.32 1.77
N ALA A 116 -23.95 -3.31 3.10
CA ALA A 116 -24.75 -2.29 3.79
C ALA A 116 -24.13 -0.89 3.67
N LEU A 117 -22.79 -0.76 3.74
CA LEU A 117 -22.09 0.51 3.55
C LEU A 117 -22.22 1.03 2.13
N LEU A 118 -22.10 0.15 1.13
CA LEU A 118 -22.30 0.50 -0.28
C LEU A 118 -23.73 0.97 -0.56
N GLU A 119 -24.73 0.34 0.02
CA GLU A 119 -26.12 0.76 -0.10
C GLU A 119 -26.33 2.18 0.44
N VAL A 120 -25.85 2.47 1.65
CA VAL A 120 -25.91 3.81 2.24
C VAL A 120 -25.19 4.86 1.38
N TYR A 121 -24.03 4.53 0.84
CA TYR A 121 -23.28 5.43 -0.03
C TYR A 121 -24.03 5.71 -1.33
N ARG A 122 -24.55 4.69 -1.98
CA ARG A 122 -25.34 4.81 -3.23
C ARG A 122 -26.60 5.66 -3.01
N ASP A 123 -27.33 5.43 -1.94
CA ASP A 123 -28.52 6.18 -1.61
C ASP A 123 -28.25 7.67 -1.41
N ALA A 124 -27.11 8.01 -0.81
CA ALA A 124 -26.72 9.38 -0.54
C ALA A 124 -26.08 10.11 -1.72
N THR A 125 -25.44 9.38 -2.62
CA THR A 125 -24.60 9.99 -3.69
C THR A 125 -25.08 9.70 -5.11
N GLY A 126 -25.86 8.63 -5.30
CA GLY A 126 -26.18 8.10 -6.62
C GLY A 126 -25.01 7.37 -7.31
N ASP A 127 -23.85 7.29 -6.67
CA ASP A 127 -22.66 6.62 -7.22
C ASP A 127 -22.72 5.11 -6.95
N ASN A 128 -22.65 4.32 -8.01
CA ASN A 128 -22.68 2.85 -7.98
C ASN A 128 -21.28 2.23 -8.15
N ALA A 129 -20.22 2.99 -7.99
CA ALA A 129 -18.87 2.47 -8.07
C ALA A 129 -18.61 1.36 -7.03
N PRO A 130 -17.83 0.33 -7.38
CA PRO A 130 -17.43 -0.70 -6.43
C PRO A 130 -16.49 -0.12 -5.36
N PRO A 131 -16.34 -0.83 -4.21
CA PRO A 131 -15.37 -0.44 -3.20
C PRO A 131 -13.95 -0.49 -3.79
N LYS A 132 -13.07 0.36 -3.27
CA LYS A 132 -11.69 0.48 -3.75
C LYS A 132 -10.73 -0.17 -2.77
N CYS A 133 -9.75 -0.89 -3.30
CA CYS A 133 -8.56 -1.27 -2.53
C CYS A 133 -7.55 -0.12 -2.55
N ILE A 134 -6.99 0.20 -1.40
CA ILE A 134 -5.93 1.20 -1.26
C ILE A 134 -4.66 0.58 -0.68
N GLY A 135 -3.51 1.02 -1.14
CA GLY A 135 -2.23 0.58 -0.60
C GLY A 135 -1.93 1.13 0.81
N GLY A 136 -2.70 2.10 1.30
CA GLY A 136 -2.56 2.70 2.61
C GLY A 136 -2.98 1.76 3.76
N GLY A 137 -2.39 1.94 4.94
CA GLY A 137 -2.87 1.33 6.17
C GLY A 137 -3.81 2.29 6.89
N THR A 138 -4.94 1.77 7.40
CA THR A 138 -5.88 2.52 8.23
C THR A 138 -6.02 1.88 9.61
N TYR A 139 -6.63 2.58 10.55
CA TYR A 139 -6.97 2.02 11.86
C TYR A 139 -7.92 0.82 11.78
N ALA A 140 -8.62 0.63 10.65
CA ALA A 140 -9.45 -0.54 10.41
C ALA A 140 -8.68 -1.87 10.56
N LYS A 141 -7.36 -1.87 10.35
CA LYS A 141 -6.50 -3.06 10.57
C LYS A 141 -6.29 -3.44 12.04
N MET A 142 -6.70 -2.59 12.97
CA MET A 142 -6.48 -2.80 14.40
C MET A 142 -7.60 -3.57 15.09
N LEU A 143 -8.74 -3.71 14.43
CA LEU A 143 -9.94 -4.33 14.99
C LEU A 143 -10.54 -5.34 13.99
N PRO A 144 -11.15 -6.43 14.48
CA PRO A 144 -11.90 -7.36 13.63
C PRO A 144 -13.20 -6.71 13.14
N ASN A 145 -13.68 -7.15 11.98
CA ASN A 145 -14.95 -6.72 11.38
C ASN A 145 -15.06 -5.21 11.17
N VAL A 146 -13.97 -4.57 10.76
CA VAL A 146 -13.90 -3.13 10.49
C VAL A 146 -13.34 -2.89 9.11
N VAL A 147 -13.94 -1.97 8.37
CA VAL A 147 -13.44 -1.47 7.08
C VAL A 147 -13.26 0.05 7.13
N ALA A 148 -12.41 0.60 6.28
CA ALA A 148 -12.34 2.04 6.09
C ALA A 148 -13.53 2.50 5.23
N PHE A 149 -14.18 3.62 5.62
CA PHE A 149 -15.34 4.18 4.94
C PHE A 149 -15.28 5.70 4.93
N GLY A 150 -15.35 6.32 3.75
CA GLY A 150 -15.11 7.76 3.55
C GLY A 150 -13.62 8.12 3.54
N PRO A 151 -13.24 9.42 3.61
CA PRO A 151 -14.09 10.61 3.44
C PRO A 151 -14.17 11.14 2.00
N LEU A 152 -13.40 10.59 1.04
CA LEU A 152 -13.34 11.09 -0.33
C LEU A 152 -14.48 10.57 -1.20
N PHE A 153 -15.03 11.45 -2.02
CA PHE A 153 -16.03 11.13 -3.02
C PHE A 153 -15.40 11.04 -4.42
N ALA A 154 -16.13 10.47 -5.37
CA ALA A 154 -15.70 10.42 -6.75
C ALA A 154 -15.49 11.83 -7.30
N GLY A 155 -14.30 12.10 -7.84
CA GLY A 155 -13.92 13.41 -8.39
C GLY A 155 -13.34 14.41 -7.39
N ASP A 156 -13.32 14.11 -6.10
CA ASP A 156 -12.64 14.96 -5.12
C ASP A 156 -11.13 14.95 -5.34
N PRO A 157 -10.43 16.05 -5.08
CA PRO A 157 -8.98 16.09 -5.14
C PRO A 157 -8.37 15.21 -4.05
N VAL A 158 -7.36 14.45 -4.41
CA VAL A 158 -6.57 13.61 -3.47
C VAL A 158 -5.48 14.48 -2.88
N THR A 159 -5.69 15.00 -1.68
CA THR A 159 -4.76 15.93 -0.99
C THR A 159 -4.11 15.31 0.24
N GLU A 160 -4.41 14.06 0.59
CA GLU A 160 -3.86 13.37 1.75
C GLU A 160 -2.34 13.32 1.69
N HIS A 161 -1.72 13.65 2.81
CA HIS A 161 -0.26 13.71 2.97
C HIS A 161 0.44 14.74 2.05
N GLN A 162 -0.31 15.71 1.52
CA GLN A 162 0.25 16.81 0.73
C GLN A 162 0.27 18.10 1.56
N PRO A 163 1.14 19.08 1.20
CA PRO A 163 1.02 20.42 1.74
C PRO A 163 -0.39 20.97 1.46
N ASP A 164 -0.95 21.70 2.43
CA ASP A 164 -2.29 22.28 2.36
C ASP A 164 -3.42 21.25 2.22
N GLU A 165 -3.25 20.06 2.80
CA GLU A 165 -4.30 19.04 2.88
C GLU A 165 -5.60 19.68 3.40
N CYS A 166 -6.67 19.48 2.66
CA CYS A 166 -7.96 20.10 2.95
C CYS A 166 -9.13 19.22 2.56
N ILE A 167 -10.28 19.50 3.14
CA ILE A 167 -11.58 18.94 2.76
C ILE A 167 -12.58 20.06 2.56
N ASP A 168 -13.42 19.96 1.54
CA ASP A 168 -14.54 20.86 1.33
C ASP A 168 -15.58 20.73 2.44
N LEU A 169 -16.12 21.85 2.95
CA LEU A 169 -17.05 21.85 4.07
C LEU A 169 -18.39 21.17 3.74
N GLU A 170 -18.88 21.31 2.51
CA GLU A 170 -20.12 20.62 2.09
C GLU A 170 -19.90 19.10 2.04
N ARG A 171 -18.73 18.68 1.55
CA ARG A 171 -18.31 17.27 1.56
C ARG A 171 -18.15 16.72 2.98
N LEU A 172 -17.62 17.51 3.89
CA LEU A 172 -17.51 17.12 5.31
C LEU A 172 -18.89 16.88 5.93
N VAL A 173 -19.84 17.79 5.69
CA VAL A 173 -21.23 17.64 6.18
C VAL A 173 -21.91 16.43 5.53
N GLN A 174 -21.78 16.26 4.22
CA GLN A 174 -22.31 15.11 3.50
C GLN A 174 -21.73 13.78 4.05
N ASN A 175 -20.42 13.74 4.28
CA ASN A 175 -19.76 12.58 4.86
C ASN A 175 -20.29 12.26 6.27
N ALA A 176 -20.50 13.27 7.11
CA ALA A 176 -21.10 13.09 8.44
C ALA A 176 -22.51 12.50 8.37
N GLN A 177 -23.33 12.94 7.42
CA GLN A 177 -24.67 12.39 7.19
C GLN A 177 -24.62 10.93 6.74
N ILE A 178 -23.72 10.60 5.81
CA ILE A 178 -23.50 9.22 5.33
C ILE A 178 -23.07 8.31 6.48
N ILE A 179 -22.12 8.76 7.31
CA ILE A 179 -21.67 8.00 8.49
C ILE A 179 -22.82 7.79 9.48
N ALA A 180 -23.64 8.79 9.75
CA ALA A 180 -24.80 8.65 10.63
C ALA A 180 -25.78 7.60 10.09
N ASN A 181 -26.10 7.63 8.79
CA ASN A 181 -26.95 6.64 8.15
C ASN A 181 -26.32 5.24 8.17
N ALA A 182 -25.01 5.15 7.98
CA ALA A 182 -24.27 3.88 8.07
C ALA A 182 -24.36 3.27 9.48
N ILE A 183 -24.22 4.08 10.53
CA ILE A 183 -24.36 3.64 11.93
C ILE A 183 -25.76 3.06 12.15
N VAL A 184 -26.81 3.76 11.72
CA VAL A 184 -28.20 3.28 11.84
C VAL A 184 -28.42 2.00 11.06
N LYS A 185 -27.93 1.94 9.82
CA LYS A 185 -28.05 0.73 8.96
C LYS A 185 -27.38 -0.46 9.60
N LEU A 186 -26.12 -0.31 10.04
CA LEU A 186 -25.34 -1.39 10.63
C LEU A 186 -25.91 -1.87 11.98
N ALA A 187 -26.43 -0.95 12.81
CA ALA A 187 -27.06 -1.30 14.08
C ALA A 187 -28.33 -2.14 13.92
N ASN A 188 -28.95 -2.12 12.75
CA ASN A 188 -30.15 -2.90 12.42
C ASN A 188 -29.85 -4.14 11.57
N LEU A 189 -28.58 -4.45 11.28
CA LEU A 189 -28.26 -5.72 10.65
C LEU A 189 -28.53 -6.89 11.60
N PRO A 190 -29.05 -8.02 11.08
CA PRO A 190 -29.16 -9.24 11.89
C PRO A 190 -27.78 -9.64 12.44
N LEU A 191 -27.73 -9.96 13.72
CA LEU A 191 -26.56 -10.60 14.33
C LEU A 191 -26.55 -12.06 13.86
N GLU A 192 -25.52 -12.45 13.14
CA GLU A 192 -25.26 -13.85 12.81
C GLU A 192 -24.59 -14.59 13.98
#